data_8d42b55fce3758eede6474bd534d8b5b
#
_entry.id   8d42b55fce3758eede6474bd534d8b5b
#
_cell.length_a   1.000
_cell.length_b   1.000
_cell.length_c   1.000
_cell.angle_alpha   90.00
_cell.angle_beta   90.00
_cell.angle_gamma   90.00
#
_symmetry.space_group_name_H-M   'P 1'
#
loop_
_entity.id
_entity.type
_entity.pdbx_description
1 polymer ?
#
loop_
_entity_poly.entity_id
_entity_poly.type
_entity_poly.pdbx_seq_one_letter_code
_entity_poly.pdbx_strand_id
1 'polypeptide(L)'
;MNAGDEAISAKCVPSGSGSYFVTAVKSADVAGMSDREILDAQLAALNAEIDKSGWDAVAAAQFRSGTSNYNASGLSIGTEYSVVAFGVQKSAAGKAEETTRLFKANTKTTSPEAKVQLTYVIDDGDKYVYVDPDFAGKAVMLFDLVPNEATAKWAVGLFYETVLEMPEADIIAFMLGDPANLYTDALTDRVVPLEWGEVLYVTTIGVNAAGVTGPLSMTRVEAVMDGNQGGGDEPT
;
A
#
# COMPACT_ATOMS: atom_id res chain seq x y z
N MET A 1 5.63 17.58 -9.69
CA MET A 1 5.92 16.68 -8.59
C MET A 1 5.33 15.32 -8.94
N ASN A 2 6.06 14.25 -8.74
CA ASN A 2 5.62 12.89 -8.98
C ASN A 2 5.81 12.08 -7.69
N ALA A 3 4.90 11.18 -7.39
CA ALA A 3 4.99 10.28 -6.26
C ALA A 3 4.94 8.82 -6.76
N GLY A 4 5.84 8.00 -6.23
CA GLY A 4 5.82 6.54 -6.32
C GLY A 4 5.42 5.94 -4.97
N ASP A 5 5.59 4.64 -4.80
CA ASP A 5 5.17 3.93 -3.59
C ASP A 5 5.96 4.36 -2.35
N GLU A 6 7.27 4.49 -2.48
CA GLU A 6 8.19 4.86 -1.40
C GLU A 6 9.06 6.06 -1.75
N ALA A 7 8.68 6.82 -2.77
CA ALA A 7 9.50 7.93 -3.26
C ALA A 7 8.67 9.13 -3.72
N ILE A 8 9.26 10.31 -3.59
CA ILE A 8 8.72 11.56 -4.12
C ILE A 8 9.81 12.23 -4.94
N SER A 9 9.48 12.70 -6.13
CA SER A 9 10.32 13.51 -6.99
C SER A 9 9.69 14.88 -7.23
N ALA A 10 10.46 15.95 -7.00
CA ALA A 10 10.01 17.31 -7.22
C ALA A 10 11.06 18.12 -7.98
N LYS A 11 10.64 18.83 -9.02
CA LYS A 11 11.49 19.81 -9.70
C LYS A 11 11.42 21.14 -8.95
N CYS A 12 12.56 21.61 -8.47
CA CYS A 12 12.71 22.90 -7.80
C CYS A 12 13.24 23.93 -8.79
N VAL A 13 12.53 25.04 -8.93
CA VAL A 13 12.90 26.14 -9.84
C VAL A 13 12.91 27.44 -9.04
N PRO A 14 14.05 27.82 -8.44
CA PRO A 14 14.14 29.08 -7.69
C PRO A 14 14.08 30.29 -8.63
N SER A 15 13.54 31.39 -8.13
CA SER A 15 13.51 32.68 -8.87
C SER A 15 14.80 33.47 -8.75
N GLY A 16 15.76 33.04 -7.93
CA GLY A 16 17.04 33.70 -7.68
C GLY A 16 18.22 32.71 -7.73
N SER A 17 19.44 33.24 -7.57
CA SER A 17 20.70 32.48 -7.60
C SER A 17 21.16 31.97 -6.23
N GLY A 18 20.40 32.24 -5.15
CA GLY A 18 20.73 31.83 -3.79
C GLY A 18 20.58 30.32 -3.58
N SER A 19 21.19 29.85 -2.50
CA SER A 19 20.99 28.47 -2.05
C SER A 19 19.63 28.29 -1.39
N TYR A 20 19.11 27.08 -1.48
CA TYR A 20 17.86 26.70 -0.82
C TYR A 20 17.94 25.28 -0.23
N PHE A 21 17.16 25.05 0.80
CA PHE A 21 16.92 23.74 1.38
C PHE A 21 15.58 23.20 0.88
N VAL A 22 15.49 21.90 0.68
CA VAL A 22 14.23 21.21 0.34
C VAL A 22 14.19 19.85 1.03
N THR A 23 13.04 19.53 1.62
CA THR A 23 12.81 18.23 2.26
C THR A 23 11.34 17.82 2.16
N ALA A 24 11.07 16.52 2.36
CA ALA A 24 9.73 15.98 2.52
C ALA A 24 9.50 15.64 4.00
N VAL A 25 8.40 16.14 4.55
CA VAL A 25 7.95 15.84 5.91
C VAL A 25 6.57 15.18 5.85
N LYS A 26 6.26 14.24 6.76
CA LYS A 26 4.91 13.70 6.81
C LYS A 26 3.91 14.81 7.10
N SER A 27 2.83 14.89 6.34
CA SER A 27 1.83 15.95 6.54
C SER A 27 1.19 15.88 7.92
N ALA A 28 1.10 14.70 8.52
CA ALA A 28 0.62 14.52 9.89
C ALA A 28 1.53 15.17 10.94
N ASP A 29 2.86 15.17 10.73
CA ASP A 29 3.83 15.72 11.67
C ASP A 29 3.79 17.27 11.71
N VAL A 30 3.27 17.89 10.65
CA VAL A 30 3.13 19.33 10.53
C VAL A 30 1.68 19.80 10.49
N ALA A 31 0.75 18.91 10.83
CA ALA A 31 -0.67 19.22 10.87
C ALA A 31 -0.95 20.30 11.94
N GLY A 32 -1.67 21.36 11.54
CA GLY A 32 -1.98 22.48 12.44
C GLY A 32 -0.85 23.49 12.65
N MET A 33 0.37 23.23 12.14
CA MET A 33 1.47 24.18 12.19
C MET A 33 1.32 25.24 11.10
N SER A 34 1.65 26.48 11.44
CA SER A 34 1.82 27.56 10.48
C SER A 34 3.08 27.35 9.64
N ASP A 35 3.17 27.99 8.48
CA ASP A 35 4.37 27.95 7.63
C ASP A 35 5.62 28.47 8.39
N ARG A 36 5.45 29.40 9.32
CA ARG A 36 6.54 29.91 10.16
C ARG A 36 7.03 28.84 11.13
N GLU A 37 6.14 28.14 11.82
CA GLU A 37 6.50 27.09 12.76
C GLU A 37 7.20 25.92 12.05
N ILE A 38 6.74 25.55 10.85
CA ILE A 38 7.39 24.51 10.03
C ILE A 38 8.81 24.97 9.66
N LEU A 39 8.97 26.21 9.18
CA LEU A 39 10.27 26.77 8.80
C LEU A 39 11.23 26.79 9.99
N ASP A 40 10.78 27.27 11.14
CA ASP A 40 11.59 27.34 12.36
C ASP A 40 12.03 25.95 12.82
N ALA A 41 11.17 24.95 12.75
CA ALA A 41 11.52 23.56 13.06
C ALA A 41 12.58 23.00 12.11
N GLN A 42 12.48 23.27 10.79
CA GLN A 42 13.48 22.85 9.83
C GLN A 42 14.82 23.57 10.02
N LEU A 43 14.81 24.87 10.29
CA LEU A 43 16.02 25.64 10.63
C LEU A 43 16.70 25.12 11.90
N ALA A 44 15.92 24.80 12.91
CA ALA A 44 16.46 24.22 14.16
C ALA A 44 17.15 22.87 13.90
N ALA A 45 16.55 22.01 13.08
CA ALA A 45 17.14 20.73 12.69
C ALA A 45 18.44 20.92 11.88
N LEU A 46 18.42 21.79 10.87
CA LEU A 46 19.62 22.14 10.10
C LEU A 46 20.74 22.68 10.99
N ASN A 47 20.43 23.58 11.93
CA ASN A 47 21.40 24.17 12.82
C ASN A 47 21.99 23.15 13.81
N ALA A 48 21.19 22.16 14.25
CA ALA A 48 21.69 21.05 15.03
C ALA A 48 22.67 20.15 14.25
N GLU A 49 22.43 19.94 12.94
CA GLU A 49 23.37 19.22 12.08
C GLU A 49 24.65 20.03 11.80
N ILE A 50 24.52 21.35 11.61
CA ILE A 50 25.68 22.24 11.43
C ILE A 50 26.57 22.23 12.68
N ASP A 51 25.98 22.17 13.89
CA ASP A 51 26.75 22.06 15.13
C ASP A 51 27.57 20.80 15.22
N LYS A 52 27.08 19.70 14.66
CA LYS A 52 27.76 18.39 14.68
C LYS A 52 28.81 18.28 13.57
N SER A 53 28.48 18.72 12.34
CA SER A 53 29.22 18.38 11.13
C SER A 53 29.89 19.60 10.48
N GLY A 54 29.56 20.81 10.92
CA GLY A 54 30.00 22.07 10.33
C GLY A 54 29.16 22.50 9.10
N TRP A 55 29.18 23.80 8.85
CA TRP A 55 28.41 24.41 7.75
C TRP A 55 28.71 23.77 6.38
N ASP A 56 29.99 23.62 6.02
CA ASP A 56 30.37 23.21 4.67
C ASP A 56 29.92 21.79 4.35
N ALA A 57 29.96 20.90 5.34
CA ALA A 57 29.48 19.53 5.19
C ALA A 57 27.96 19.47 4.98
N VAL A 58 27.19 20.21 5.80
CA VAL A 58 25.73 20.26 5.69
C VAL A 58 25.30 20.96 4.39
N ALA A 59 25.98 22.06 4.02
CA ALA A 59 25.68 22.78 2.78
C ALA A 59 25.90 21.88 1.54
N ALA A 60 27.00 21.16 1.49
CA ALA A 60 27.28 20.23 0.38
C ALA A 60 26.27 19.09 0.30
N ALA A 61 25.78 18.58 1.41
CA ALA A 61 24.87 17.46 1.47
C ALA A 61 23.40 17.85 1.20
N GLN A 62 22.95 18.98 1.76
CA GLN A 62 21.52 19.28 1.87
C GLN A 62 21.08 20.53 1.06
N PHE A 63 21.97 21.46 0.76
CA PHE A 63 21.57 22.67 0.05
C PHE A 63 21.68 22.49 -1.47
N ARG A 64 20.79 23.17 -2.18
CA ARG A 64 20.71 23.19 -3.64
C ARG A 64 20.83 24.63 -4.13
N SER A 65 21.24 24.81 -5.40
CA SER A 65 21.23 26.09 -6.09
C SER A 65 20.77 25.91 -7.52
N GLY A 66 20.17 26.94 -8.12
CA GLY A 66 19.59 26.85 -9.44
C GLY A 66 18.48 25.79 -9.55
N THR A 67 18.10 25.46 -10.77
CA THR A 67 17.09 24.43 -11.02
C THR A 67 17.66 23.05 -10.70
N SER A 68 16.97 22.31 -9.84
CA SER A 68 17.37 20.93 -9.48
C SER A 68 16.17 20.01 -9.31
N ASN A 69 16.42 18.70 -9.33
CA ASN A 69 15.47 17.70 -8.94
C ASN A 69 15.77 17.29 -7.49
N TYR A 70 14.73 17.34 -6.66
CA TYR A 70 14.71 16.75 -5.33
C TYR A 70 14.09 15.36 -5.40
N ASN A 71 14.76 14.37 -4.84
CA ASN A 71 14.26 13.01 -4.73
C ASN A 71 14.35 12.58 -3.27
N ALA A 72 13.20 12.20 -2.71
CA ALA A 72 13.10 11.52 -1.42
C ALA A 72 12.81 10.05 -1.68
N SER A 73 13.43 9.15 -0.93
CA SER A 73 13.21 7.69 -1.00
C SER A 73 13.11 7.11 0.41
N GLY A 74 12.64 5.85 0.51
CA GLY A 74 12.39 5.20 1.80
C GLY A 74 11.23 5.82 2.56
N LEU A 75 10.26 6.38 1.85
CA LEU A 75 9.05 6.96 2.41
C LEU A 75 8.02 5.88 2.72
N SER A 76 7.09 6.18 3.63
CA SER A 76 5.99 5.27 3.92
C SER A 76 4.99 5.24 2.76
N ILE A 77 4.55 4.05 2.35
CA ILE A 77 3.55 3.82 1.31
C ILE A 77 2.21 4.45 1.70
N GLY A 78 1.47 4.98 0.73
CA GLY A 78 0.13 5.52 0.91
C GLY A 78 0.04 6.70 1.90
N THR A 79 1.18 7.37 2.15
CA THR A 79 1.31 8.41 3.17
C THR A 79 1.36 9.79 2.55
N GLU A 80 0.67 10.75 3.16
CA GLU A 80 0.71 12.15 2.73
C GLU A 80 1.98 12.84 3.24
N TYR A 81 2.64 13.54 2.34
CA TYR A 81 3.85 14.33 2.60
C TYR A 81 3.67 15.77 2.13
N SER A 82 4.26 16.68 2.89
CA SER A 82 4.49 18.07 2.49
C SER A 82 5.95 18.21 2.06
N VAL A 83 6.18 18.48 0.78
CA VAL A 83 7.50 18.90 0.31
C VAL A 83 7.63 20.38 0.62
N VAL A 84 8.60 20.72 1.46
CA VAL A 84 8.84 22.09 1.92
C VAL A 84 10.19 22.57 1.44
N ALA A 85 10.27 23.85 1.06
CA ALA A 85 11.50 24.48 0.60
C ALA A 85 11.58 25.94 1.06
N PHE A 86 12.78 26.43 1.32
CA PHE A 86 13.05 27.84 1.60
C PHE A 86 14.49 28.20 1.24
N GLY A 87 14.71 29.47 0.92
CA GLY A 87 16.04 29.99 0.69
C GLY A 87 16.85 30.01 1.98
N VAL A 88 18.15 29.70 1.89
CA VAL A 88 19.07 29.59 3.05
C VAL A 88 20.41 30.26 2.76
N GLN A 89 20.96 30.92 3.79
CA GLN A 89 22.31 31.47 3.77
C GLN A 89 23.04 31.17 5.09
N LYS A 90 24.36 31.39 5.08
CA LYS A 90 25.18 31.33 6.28
C LYS A 90 25.10 32.66 7.02
N SER A 91 24.67 32.66 8.26
CA SER A 91 24.70 33.83 9.14
C SER A 91 26.13 34.17 9.62
N ALA A 92 26.30 35.32 10.22
CA ALA A 92 27.58 35.72 10.82
C ALA A 92 27.99 34.77 11.97
N ALA A 93 27.06 34.11 12.62
CA ALA A 93 27.29 33.10 13.66
C ALA A 93 27.61 31.69 13.06
N GLY A 94 27.68 31.54 11.76
CA GLY A 94 27.99 30.28 11.10
C GLY A 94 26.81 29.30 11.02
N LYS A 95 25.60 29.75 11.30
CA LYS A 95 24.35 28.99 11.31
C LYS A 95 23.56 29.20 10.03
N ALA A 96 22.60 28.31 9.78
CA ALA A 96 21.61 28.50 8.73
C ALA A 96 20.60 29.57 9.14
N GLU A 97 20.33 30.49 8.21
CA GLU A 97 19.35 31.57 8.32
C GLU A 97 18.51 31.57 7.04
N GLU A 98 17.18 31.74 7.19
CA GLU A 98 16.31 31.83 6.03
C GLU A 98 16.48 33.12 5.24
N THR A 99 16.34 33.02 3.90
CA THR A 99 16.32 34.18 3.00
C THR A 99 14.97 34.36 2.30
N THR A 100 14.09 33.39 2.41
CA THR A 100 12.72 33.42 1.84
C THR A 100 11.73 32.83 2.83
N ARG A 101 10.44 33.09 2.59
CA ARG A 101 9.34 32.34 3.25
C ARG A 101 9.40 30.85 2.89
N LEU A 102 8.66 30.05 3.61
CA LEU A 102 8.43 28.65 3.29
C LEU A 102 7.57 28.53 2.01
N PHE A 103 7.97 27.63 1.13
CA PHE A 103 7.16 27.11 0.04
C PHE A 103 6.78 25.69 0.38
N LYS A 104 5.50 25.34 0.18
CA LYS A 104 4.96 24.02 0.52
C LYS A 104 4.12 23.48 -0.63
N ALA A 105 4.29 22.20 -0.92
CA ALA A 105 3.46 21.47 -1.86
C ALA A 105 3.18 20.06 -1.32
N ASN A 106 1.92 19.66 -1.32
CA ASN A 106 1.50 18.37 -0.78
C ASN A 106 1.42 17.31 -1.88
N THR A 107 1.75 16.10 -1.52
CA THR A 107 1.59 14.91 -2.36
C THR A 107 1.39 13.68 -1.48
N LYS A 108 0.95 12.59 -2.08
CA LYS A 108 0.77 11.31 -1.39
C LYS A 108 1.56 10.25 -2.15
N THR A 109 2.35 9.44 -1.43
CA THR A 109 2.96 8.25 -2.02
C THR A 109 1.87 7.28 -2.47
N THR A 110 2.12 6.53 -3.52
CA THR A 110 1.14 5.57 -4.02
C THR A 110 1.00 4.40 -3.04
N SER A 111 -0.13 3.71 -3.15
CA SER A 111 -0.43 2.54 -2.34
C SER A 111 -0.79 1.42 -3.30
N PRO A 112 0.14 0.50 -3.60
CA PRO A 112 -0.14 -0.60 -4.49
C PRO A 112 -1.35 -1.40 -4.01
N GLU A 113 -2.22 -1.77 -4.94
CA GLU A 113 -3.45 -2.47 -4.65
C GLU A 113 -3.17 -3.93 -4.29
N ALA A 114 -3.54 -4.33 -3.07
CA ALA A 114 -3.44 -5.70 -2.62
C ALA A 114 -4.55 -6.54 -3.27
N LYS A 115 -4.18 -7.64 -3.93
CA LYS A 115 -5.10 -8.56 -4.62
C LYS A 115 -4.73 -10.00 -4.35
N VAL A 116 -5.73 -10.87 -4.34
CA VAL A 116 -5.55 -12.31 -4.25
C VAL A 116 -6.22 -12.95 -5.45
N GLN A 117 -5.47 -13.69 -6.24
CA GLN A 117 -5.97 -14.40 -7.39
C GLN A 117 -6.44 -15.78 -6.99
N LEU A 118 -7.66 -16.14 -7.37
CA LEU A 118 -8.22 -17.48 -7.26
C LEU A 118 -8.06 -18.21 -8.61
N THR A 119 -7.55 -19.44 -8.55
CA THR A 119 -7.68 -20.42 -9.62
C THR A 119 -8.34 -21.68 -9.06
N TYR A 120 -9.28 -22.27 -9.77
CA TYR A 120 -9.96 -23.45 -9.28
C TYR A 120 -10.42 -24.38 -10.42
N VAL A 121 -10.69 -25.64 -10.03
CA VAL A 121 -11.30 -26.66 -10.89
C VAL A 121 -12.32 -27.42 -10.04
N ILE A 122 -13.49 -27.75 -10.64
CA ILE A 122 -14.45 -28.67 -10.04
C ILE A 122 -14.17 -30.05 -10.64
N ASP A 123 -14.02 -31.06 -9.77
CA ASP A 123 -13.75 -32.43 -10.16
C ASP A 123 -14.66 -33.42 -9.39
N ASP A 124 -14.63 -34.66 -9.83
CA ASP A 124 -15.37 -35.76 -9.22
C ASP A 124 -14.64 -36.24 -7.95
N GLY A 125 -15.29 -36.12 -6.80
CA GLY A 125 -14.75 -36.52 -5.51
C GLY A 125 -14.41 -38.00 -5.41
N ASP A 126 -15.05 -38.85 -6.20
CA ASP A 126 -14.72 -40.29 -6.23
C ASP A 126 -13.27 -40.56 -6.63
N LYS A 127 -12.61 -39.62 -7.32
CA LYS A 127 -11.18 -39.68 -7.64
C LYS A 127 -10.27 -39.41 -6.45
N TYR A 128 -10.81 -38.83 -5.38
CA TYR A 128 -10.06 -38.33 -4.22
C TYR A 128 -10.42 -39.04 -2.91
N VAL A 129 -11.23 -40.12 -2.95
CA VAL A 129 -11.64 -40.91 -1.76
C VAL A 129 -10.46 -41.53 -1.01
N TYR A 130 -9.31 -41.63 -1.64
CA TYR A 130 -8.07 -42.07 -0.97
C TYR A 130 -7.46 -40.97 -0.07
N VAL A 131 -7.83 -39.69 -0.29
CA VAL A 131 -7.45 -38.56 0.54
C VAL A 131 -8.41 -38.45 1.71
N ASP A 132 -9.72 -38.47 1.39
CA ASP A 132 -10.79 -38.45 2.39
C ASP A 132 -12.01 -39.25 1.88
N PRO A 133 -12.47 -40.29 2.61
CA PRO A 133 -13.65 -41.05 2.24
C PRO A 133 -14.94 -40.22 2.12
N ASP A 134 -15.02 -39.06 2.79
CA ASP A 134 -16.19 -38.18 2.75
C ASP A 134 -16.36 -37.45 1.39
N PHE A 135 -15.40 -37.61 0.48
CA PHE A 135 -15.50 -37.08 -0.90
C PHE A 135 -16.36 -38.00 -1.82
N ALA A 136 -16.65 -39.22 -1.41
CA ALA A 136 -17.41 -40.14 -2.22
C ALA A 136 -18.79 -39.60 -2.59
N GLY A 137 -19.10 -39.62 -3.90
CA GLY A 137 -20.37 -39.13 -4.44
C GLY A 137 -20.55 -37.62 -4.47
N LYS A 138 -19.52 -36.84 -4.07
CA LYS A 138 -19.55 -35.39 -4.07
C LYS A 138 -18.74 -34.80 -5.23
N ALA A 139 -18.93 -33.49 -5.47
CA ALA A 139 -17.98 -32.70 -6.18
C ALA A 139 -16.83 -32.28 -5.24
N VAL A 140 -15.67 -32.02 -5.78
CA VAL A 140 -14.57 -31.36 -5.04
C VAL A 140 -14.11 -30.14 -5.81
N MET A 141 -13.92 -29.03 -5.10
CA MET A 141 -13.23 -27.87 -5.60
C MET A 141 -11.76 -27.95 -5.22
N LEU A 142 -10.90 -28.08 -6.22
CA LEU A 142 -9.46 -27.94 -6.05
C LEU A 142 -9.13 -26.49 -6.39
N PHE A 143 -8.38 -25.79 -5.51
CA PHE A 143 -8.12 -24.38 -5.75
C PHE A 143 -6.78 -23.91 -5.16
N ASP A 144 -6.27 -22.85 -5.80
CA ASP A 144 -5.14 -22.08 -5.34
C ASP A 144 -5.56 -20.62 -5.11
N LEU A 145 -5.00 -20.00 -4.09
CA LEU A 145 -5.12 -18.58 -3.79
C LEU A 145 -3.73 -17.98 -3.70
N VAL A 146 -3.43 -17.07 -4.61
CA VAL A 146 -2.10 -16.48 -4.76
C VAL A 146 -2.19 -14.97 -4.57
N PRO A 147 -1.64 -14.42 -3.47
CA PRO A 147 -1.55 -12.98 -3.27
C PRO A 147 -0.54 -12.37 -4.24
N ASN A 148 -0.80 -11.14 -4.71
CA ASN A 148 0.18 -10.38 -5.48
C ASN A 148 1.28 -9.81 -4.55
N GLU A 149 2.37 -9.28 -5.13
CA GLU A 149 3.52 -8.72 -4.39
C GLU A 149 3.15 -7.54 -3.46
N ALA A 150 2.06 -6.84 -3.77
CA ALA A 150 1.58 -5.73 -2.94
C ALA A 150 0.85 -6.20 -1.67
N THR A 151 0.45 -7.47 -1.60
CA THR A 151 -0.35 -8.02 -0.50
C THR A 151 0.55 -8.45 0.66
N ALA A 152 0.48 -7.75 1.78
CA ALA A 152 1.22 -8.09 2.99
C ALA A 152 0.50 -9.14 3.84
N LYS A 153 -0.82 -9.14 3.82
CA LYS A 153 -1.69 -10.15 4.45
C LYS A 153 -3.04 -10.18 3.75
N TRP A 154 -3.75 -11.29 3.89
CA TRP A 154 -5.03 -11.48 3.22
C TRP A 154 -5.91 -12.48 3.95
N ALA A 155 -7.20 -12.50 3.61
CA ALA A 155 -8.16 -13.46 4.13
C ALA A 155 -8.99 -14.07 2.99
N VAL A 156 -9.51 -15.27 3.24
CA VAL A 156 -10.48 -15.96 2.39
C VAL A 156 -11.67 -16.41 3.21
N GLY A 157 -12.86 -16.31 2.61
CA GLY A 157 -14.10 -16.85 3.14
C GLY A 157 -14.82 -17.65 2.07
N LEU A 158 -15.45 -18.74 2.48
CA LEU A 158 -16.37 -19.52 1.65
C LEU A 158 -17.79 -19.24 2.15
N PHE A 159 -18.60 -18.61 1.34
CA PHE A 159 -19.93 -18.14 1.73
C PHE A 159 -21.01 -18.73 0.83
N TYR A 160 -22.19 -18.86 1.37
CA TYR A 160 -23.40 -19.11 0.59
C TYR A 160 -23.98 -17.80 0.02
N GLU A 161 -24.97 -17.92 -0.85
CA GLU A 161 -25.58 -16.78 -1.58
C GLU A 161 -26.07 -15.65 -0.67
N THR A 162 -26.38 -15.96 0.60
CA THR A 162 -26.75 -14.94 1.60
C THR A 162 -25.70 -13.85 1.82
N VAL A 163 -24.44 -14.09 1.45
CA VAL A 163 -23.38 -13.08 1.51
C VAL A 163 -23.67 -11.87 0.62
N LEU A 164 -24.42 -12.06 -0.47
CA LEU A 164 -24.79 -10.99 -1.40
C LEU A 164 -25.75 -9.95 -0.79
N GLU A 165 -26.42 -10.32 0.30
CA GLU A 165 -27.31 -9.42 1.05
C GLU A 165 -26.56 -8.58 2.09
N MET A 166 -25.28 -8.90 2.35
CA MET A 166 -24.48 -8.20 3.34
C MET A 166 -23.81 -6.97 2.72
N PRO A 167 -23.73 -5.86 3.46
CA PRO A 167 -22.89 -4.74 3.06
C PRO A 167 -21.41 -5.16 2.91
N GLU A 168 -20.73 -4.69 1.88
CA GLU A 168 -19.32 -5.00 1.64
C GLU A 168 -18.44 -4.71 2.86
N ALA A 169 -18.68 -3.59 3.54
CA ALA A 169 -17.94 -3.20 4.74
C ALA A 169 -18.06 -4.23 5.88
N ASP A 170 -19.21 -4.87 6.02
CA ASP A 170 -19.46 -5.88 7.06
C ASP A 170 -18.75 -7.19 6.71
N ILE A 171 -18.72 -7.56 5.43
CA ILE A 171 -17.97 -8.72 4.94
C ILE A 171 -16.48 -8.52 5.20
N ILE A 172 -15.94 -7.35 4.83
CA ILE A 172 -14.53 -7.00 5.07
C ILE A 172 -14.22 -7.04 6.57
N ALA A 173 -15.07 -6.43 7.40
CA ALA A 173 -14.88 -6.42 8.85
C ALA A 173 -14.89 -7.84 9.44
N PHE A 174 -15.79 -8.70 8.97
CA PHE A 174 -15.85 -10.10 9.37
C PHE A 174 -14.59 -10.87 8.97
N MET A 175 -14.14 -10.75 7.71
CA MET A 175 -12.99 -11.49 7.20
C MET A 175 -11.66 -11.05 7.83
N LEU A 176 -11.49 -9.76 8.10
CA LEU A 176 -10.26 -9.20 8.68
C LEU A 176 -10.28 -9.11 10.21
N GLY A 177 -11.44 -9.37 10.84
CA GLY A 177 -11.65 -9.19 12.27
C GLY A 177 -10.91 -10.19 13.17
N ASP A 178 -10.63 -11.39 12.67
CA ASP A 178 -9.87 -12.41 13.40
C ASP A 178 -8.45 -12.56 12.81
N PRO A 179 -7.41 -12.15 13.55
CA PRO A 179 -6.03 -12.31 13.11
C PRO A 179 -5.60 -13.76 12.82
N ALA A 180 -6.28 -14.75 13.42
CA ALA A 180 -5.99 -16.17 13.18
C ALA A 180 -6.39 -16.63 11.77
N ASN A 181 -7.27 -15.90 11.11
CA ASN A 181 -7.75 -16.18 9.75
C ASN A 181 -6.99 -15.40 8.67
N LEU A 182 -5.91 -14.71 9.04
CA LEU A 182 -5.08 -13.96 8.10
C LEU A 182 -3.89 -14.78 7.62
N TYR A 183 -3.71 -14.79 6.31
CA TYR A 183 -2.60 -15.46 5.63
C TYR A 183 -1.58 -14.43 5.13
N THR A 184 -0.33 -14.86 5.01
CA THR A 184 0.77 -14.09 4.38
C THR A 184 1.29 -14.77 3.12
N ASP A 185 1.16 -16.09 3.05
CA ASP A 185 1.64 -16.92 1.96
C ASP A 185 0.48 -17.39 1.08
N ALA A 186 0.80 -17.88 -0.12
CA ALA A 186 -0.17 -18.51 -0.98
C ALA A 186 -0.75 -19.78 -0.33
N LEU A 187 -2.03 -20.04 -0.58
CA LEU A 187 -2.67 -21.31 -0.29
C LEU A 187 -2.77 -22.10 -1.60
N THR A 188 -2.06 -23.20 -1.72
CA THR A 188 -2.07 -24.06 -2.91
C THR A 188 -2.58 -25.45 -2.58
N ASP A 189 -3.06 -26.14 -3.59
CA ASP A 189 -3.55 -27.53 -3.52
C ASP A 189 -4.62 -27.71 -2.44
N ARG A 190 -5.53 -26.71 -2.31
CA ARG A 190 -6.65 -26.80 -1.37
C ARG A 190 -7.79 -27.57 -1.98
N VAL A 191 -8.46 -28.36 -1.14
CA VAL A 191 -9.59 -29.19 -1.55
C VAL A 191 -10.78 -28.92 -0.62
N VAL A 192 -11.93 -28.65 -1.20
CA VAL A 192 -13.19 -28.47 -0.48
C VAL A 192 -14.26 -29.36 -1.11
N PRO A 193 -14.91 -30.23 -0.33
CA PRO A 193 -16.05 -31.01 -0.82
C PRO A 193 -17.29 -30.13 -0.97
N LEU A 194 -18.04 -30.36 -2.03
CA LEU A 194 -19.29 -29.67 -2.35
C LEU A 194 -20.37 -30.70 -2.72
N GLU A 195 -21.62 -30.41 -2.41
CA GLU A 195 -22.70 -31.21 -3.00
C GLU A 195 -22.84 -30.84 -4.49
N TRP A 196 -23.19 -31.81 -5.34
CA TRP A 196 -23.42 -31.51 -6.76
C TRP A 196 -24.56 -30.49 -6.92
N GLY A 197 -24.30 -29.42 -7.67
CA GLY A 197 -25.21 -28.29 -7.83
C GLY A 197 -25.14 -27.24 -6.74
N GLU A 198 -24.29 -27.44 -5.73
CA GLU A 198 -24.05 -26.42 -4.69
C GLU A 198 -23.37 -25.18 -5.27
N VAL A 199 -23.79 -24.01 -4.77
CA VAL A 199 -23.20 -22.71 -5.13
C VAL A 199 -22.54 -22.10 -3.92
N LEU A 200 -21.25 -21.78 -4.06
CA LEU A 200 -20.47 -21.02 -3.10
C LEU A 200 -19.91 -19.73 -3.71
N TYR A 201 -19.63 -18.77 -2.84
CA TYR A 201 -18.88 -17.57 -3.17
C TYR A 201 -17.52 -17.62 -2.46
N VAL A 202 -16.46 -17.84 -3.25
CA VAL A 202 -15.09 -17.71 -2.75
C VAL A 202 -14.77 -16.23 -2.70
N THR A 203 -14.66 -15.72 -1.48
CA THR A 203 -14.45 -14.29 -1.23
C THR A 203 -13.05 -14.05 -0.70
N THR A 204 -12.31 -13.11 -1.29
CA THR A 204 -10.94 -12.77 -0.87
C THR A 204 -10.79 -11.28 -0.66
N ILE A 205 -9.94 -10.90 0.29
CA ILE A 205 -9.56 -9.53 0.58
C ILE A 205 -8.08 -9.46 0.93
N GLY A 206 -7.33 -8.61 0.22
CA GLY A 206 -5.93 -8.35 0.50
C GLY A 206 -5.75 -7.04 1.28
N VAL A 207 -4.67 -6.95 2.06
CA VAL A 207 -4.23 -5.75 2.77
C VAL A 207 -2.76 -5.54 2.47
N ASN A 208 -2.38 -4.35 2.02
CA ASN A 208 -0.98 -4.03 1.72
C ASN A 208 -0.17 -3.67 2.98
N ALA A 209 1.13 -3.44 2.82
CA ALA A 209 2.03 -3.10 3.92
C ALA A 209 1.68 -1.80 4.66
N ALA A 210 0.94 -0.88 4.00
CA ALA A 210 0.43 0.34 4.63
C ALA A 210 -0.88 0.13 5.42
N GLY A 211 -1.41 -1.10 5.44
CA GLY A 211 -2.69 -1.40 6.09
C GLY A 211 -3.91 -1.00 5.26
N VAL A 212 -3.73 -0.68 3.98
CA VAL A 212 -4.82 -0.33 3.07
C VAL A 212 -5.39 -1.62 2.46
N THR A 213 -6.71 -1.79 2.58
CA THR A 213 -7.43 -2.90 1.95
C THR A 213 -7.51 -2.69 0.44
N GLY A 214 -7.29 -3.77 -0.32
CA GLY A 214 -7.63 -3.85 -1.73
C GLY A 214 -9.13 -4.07 -1.95
N PRO A 215 -9.56 -4.30 -3.18
CA PRO A 215 -10.94 -4.62 -3.49
C PRO A 215 -11.34 -5.98 -2.90
N LEU A 216 -12.58 -6.06 -2.43
CA LEU A 216 -13.20 -7.33 -2.11
C LEU A 216 -13.48 -8.08 -3.41
N SER A 217 -12.95 -9.29 -3.55
CA SER A 217 -13.21 -10.15 -4.71
C SER A 217 -14.18 -11.25 -4.29
N MET A 218 -15.24 -11.46 -5.05
CA MET A 218 -16.19 -12.55 -4.87
C MET A 218 -16.33 -13.34 -6.17
N THR A 219 -15.95 -14.60 -6.14
CA THR A 219 -16.10 -15.52 -7.28
C THR A 219 -17.19 -16.53 -6.98
N ARG A 220 -18.25 -16.53 -7.79
CA ARG A 220 -19.28 -17.54 -7.73
C ARG A 220 -18.74 -18.86 -8.29
N VAL A 221 -18.81 -19.90 -7.50
CA VAL A 221 -18.44 -21.27 -7.85
C VAL A 221 -19.68 -22.15 -7.79
N GLU A 222 -19.96 -22.88 -8.83
CA GLU A 222 -21.05 -23.87 -8.88
C GLU A 222 -20.47 -25.26 -9.11
N ALA A 223 -20.87 -26.20 -8.30
CA ALA A 223 -20.39 -27.57 -8.37
C ALA A 223 -21.08 -28.35 -9.51
N VAL A 224 -20.68 -28.06 -10.75
CA VAL A 224 -21.17 -28.73 -11.97
C VAL A 224 -20.01 -29.39 -12.72
N MET A 225 -20.26 -30.58 -13.24
CA MET A 225 -19.30 -31.25 -14.12
C MET A 225 -19.37 -30.61 -15.52
N ASP A 226 -18.65 -29.53 -15.74
CA ASP A 226 -18.42 -29.04 -17.10
C ASP A 226 -16.95 -28.64 -17.26
N GLY A 227 -16.34 -29.17 -18.31
CA GLY A 227 -14.92 -29.02 -18.62
C GLY A 227 -14.48 -27.62 -19.05
N ASN A 228 -15.08 -26.56 -18.50
CA ASN A 228 -14.70 -25.19 -18.86
C ASN A 228 -15.02 -24.17 -17.75
N GLN A 229 -14.49 -24.39 -16.55
CA GLN A 229 -14.52 -23.41 -15.48
C GLN A 229 -13.10 -22.87 -15.25
N GLY A 230 -12.62 -22.12 -16.20
CA GLY A 230 -11.41 -21.35 -16.04
C GLY A 230 -11.68 -19.94 -16.51
N GLY A 231 -11.87 -19.02 -15.58
CA GLY A 231 -12.07 -17.70 -16.11
C GLY A 231 -12.22 -16.62 -15.05
N GLY A 232 -11.19 -15.89 -14.81
CA GLY A 232 -11.31 -14.63 -14.16
C GLY A 232 -12.19 -13.70 -14.96
N ASP A 233 -13.25 -13.20 -14.38
CA ASP A 233 -13.97 -12.03 -14.89
C ASP A 233 -13.06 -10.82 -14.76
N GLU A 234 -12.72 -10.20 -15.88
CA GLU A 234 -12.17 -8.86 -15.89
C GLU A 234 -13.23 -7.88 -15.34
N PRO A 235 -12.88 -7.01 -14.42
CA PRO A 235 -13.78 -5.94 -14.00
C PRO A 235 -13.89 -4.92 -15.13
N THR A 236 -15.10 -4.67 -15.57
CA THR A 236 -15.47 -3.52 -16.43
C THR A 236 -15.46 -2.23 -15.63
#